data_095d995159ac6f8288954cc24af27426
#
_entry.id   095d995159ac6f8288954cc24af27426
#
_cell.length_a   1.000
_cell.length_b   1.000
_cell.length_c   1.000
_cell.angle_alpha   90.00
_cell.angle_beta   90.00
_cell.angle_gamma   90.00
#
_symmetry.space_group_name_H-M   'P 1'
#
loop_
_entity.id
_entity.type
_entity.pdbx_description
1 polymer ?
#
loop_
_entity_poly.entity_id
_entity_poly.type
_entity_poly.pdbx_seq_one_letter_code
_entity_poly.pdbx_strand_id
1 'polypeptide(L)'
;MKLLPQAALAAALFASTLVTGYTASVAPVAAHGVHKAASGAASYYGKRFHGRTTANGEKFNMNSMTAAHKTLPFGTKVRVTNQRNGKSVVVRINDRGPYAGGRVIDLSKAAASKIGMIQSGTARVTLDVV
;
A
#
# COMPACT_ATOMS: atom_id res chain seq x y z
N MET A 1 15.66 32.91 47.59
CA MET A 1 15.38 32.70 47.37
C MET A 1 15.17 32.50 46.72
N LYS A 2 15.27 32.26 46.30
CA LYS A 2 14.98 32.20 45.67
C LYS A 2 14.99 31.80 44.78
N LEU A 3 15.38 31.57 44.67
CA LEU A 3 15.32 31.18 43.81
C LEU A 3 15.14 30.62 43.02
N LEU A 4 15.14 30.50 42.93
CA LEU A 4 14.88 30.07 42.19
C LEU A 4 14.70 29.74 41.34
N PRO A 5 14.80 30.13 41.82
CA PRO A 5 14.43 29.90 40.92
C PRO A 5 14.45 29.63 39.99
N GLN A 6 14.67 29.64 39.86
CA GLN A 6 14.63 29.50 39.07
C GLN A 6 14.51 28.91 38.18
N ALA A 7 14.75 29.03 38.72
CA ALA A 7 14.62 28.52 38.01
C ALA A 7 14.45 28.10 37.15
N ALA A 8 14.47 28.07 37.37
CA ALA A 8 14.20 27.65 36.60
C ALA A 8 14.26 27.41 35.68
N LEU A 9 14.56 27.52 35.70
CA LEU A 9 14.53 27.23 34.79
C LEU A 9 14.52 26.67 34.00
N ALA A 10 14.76 26.73 34.39
CA ALA A 10 14.70 26.15 33.65
C ALA A 10 14.46 25.63 32.91
N ALA A 11 14.58 25.77 33.12
CA ALA A 11 14.26 25.17 32.46
C ALA A 11 14.01 24.88 31.52
N ALA A 12 14.30 25.02 31.59
CA ALA A 12 14.00 24.63 30.78
C ALA A 12 14.03 24.28 29.86
N LEU A 13 14.52 24.37 29.84
CA LEU A 13 14.53 23.86 29.07
C LEU A 13 14.35 23.11 28.40
N PHE A 14 14.45 22.94 28.46
CA PHE A 14 14.21 22.16 27.95
C PHE A 14 13.78 21.71 27.21
N ALA A 15 14.05 22.13 27.36
CA ALA A 15 13.55 21.64 26.82
C ALA A 15 13.31 21.37 25.92
N SER A 16 13.62 21.52 25.85
CA SER A 16 13.23 21.17 25.15
C SER A 16 13.13 20.73 24.29
N THR A 17 13.55 20.73 24.27
CA THR A 17 13.31 20.18 23.64
C THR A 17 13.18 19.60 22.91
N LEU A 18 13.53 19.86 22.84
CA LEU A 18 13.21 19.30 22.36
C LEU A 18 12.88 18.86 21.75
N VAL A 19 13.07 19.00 21.77
CA VAL A 19 12.52 18.50 21.36
C VAL A 19 12.27 18.11 20.65
N THR A 20 12.72 18.32 20.45
CA THR A 20 12.33 17.89 19.91
C THR A 20 12.17 17.44 19.24
N GLY A 21 12.50 17.49 18.96
CA GLY A 21 12.22 16.95 18.45
C GLY A 21 12.19 16.48 17.71
N TYR A 22 12.49 16.43 17.50
CA TYR A 22 12.26 15.85 16.97
C TYR A 22 11.92 15.43 16.21
N THR A 23 12.19 15.62 15.97
CA THR A 23 11.66 15.16 15.45
C THR A 23 11.44 14.75 14.66
N ALA A 24 11.66 14.91 14.40
CA ALA A 24 11.19 14.51 13.79
C ALA A 24 11.04 14.03 13.07
N SER A 25 11.38 13.93 12.88
CA SER A 25 10.99 13.36 12.39
C SER A 25 10.68 12.89 11.84
N VAL A 26 10.96 13.02 11.70
CA VAL A 26 10.43 12.46 11.38
C VAL A 26 9.96 12.31 10.63
N ALA A 27 10.17 12.61 10.20
CA ALA A 27 9.55 12.37 9.64
C ALA A 27 9.27 11.89 8.82
N PRO A 28 9.78 12.01 8.50
CA PRO A 28 9.35 11.53 7.54
C PRO A 28 8.68 10.53 7.28
N VAL A 29 8.82 10.28 7.52
CA VAL A 29 8.03 9.48 7.37
C VAL A 29 6.96 9.63 7.18
N ALA A 30 7.28 10.40 7.33
CA ALA A 30 6.27 10.66 7.23
C ALA A 30 5.74 10.49 6.43
N ALA A 31 6.40 10.80 6.16
CA ALA A 31 5.59 10.71 5.11
C ALA A 31 4.84 9.52 5.14
N HIS A 32 4.57 9.14 6.19
CA HIS A 32 3.92 8.03 6.28
C HIS A 32 2.57 8.07 5.88
N GLY A 33 1.97 9.17 5.71
CA GLY A 33 0.65 9.28 5.20
C GLY A 33 0.50 8.66 3.84
N VAL A 34 1.60 8.57 3.13
CA VAL A 34 1.53 8.00 1.80
C VAL A 34 1.23 6.54 1.78
N HIS A 35 1.32 5.89 2.92
CA HIS A 35 1.03 4.48 2.97
C HIS A 35 -0.33 4.21 3.57
N LYS A 36 -1.19 5.24 3.56
CA LYS A 36 -2.52 5.05 4.05
C LYS A 36 -3.22 3.98 3.27
N ALA A 37 -3.90 3.10 3.95
CA ALA A 37 -4.65 2.03 3.35
C ALA A 37 -5.76 2.58 2.46
N ALA A 38 -5.96 1.96 1.32
CA ALA A 38 -7.10 2.22 0.46
C ALA A 38 -7.92 0.95 0.39
N SER A 39 -9.20 1.07 0.09
CA SER A 39 -10.05 -0.11 -0.05
C SER A 39 -10.93 0.02 -1.28
N GLY A 40 -11.42 -1.11 -1.75
CA GLY A 40 -12.28 -1.16 -2.91
C GLY A 40 -12.42 -2.58 -3.41
N ALA A 41 -13.02 -2.71 -4.58
CA ALA A 41 -13.23 -4.01 -5.18
C ALA A 41 -12.00 -4.41 -6.02
N ALA A 42 -11.63 -5.67 -5.90
CA ALA A 42 -10.58 -6.27 -6.73
C ALA A 42 -11.20 -7.28 -7.69
N SER A 43 -10.57 -7.45 -8.83
CA SER A 43 -10.85 -8.58 -9.72
C SER A 43 -9.52 -9.17 -10.15
N TYR A 44 -9.53 -10.13 -11.07
CA TYR A 44 -8.28 -10.66 -11.60
C TYR A 44 -8.38 -10.92 -13.09
N TYR A 45 -7.22 -10.98 -13.75
CA TYR A 45 -7.15 -11.18 -15.17
C TYR A 45 -7.55 -12.61 -15.53
N GLY A 46 -8.26 -12.75 -16.64
CA GLY A 46 -8.55 -14.05 -17.20
C GLY A 46 -7.32 -14.66 -17.84
N LYS A 47 -7.40 -15.99 -18.06
CA LYS A 47 -6.33 -16.75 -18.68
C LYS A 47 -5.94 -16.22 -20.06
N ARG A 48 -6.86 -15.64 -20.79
CA ARG A 48 -6.61 -15.12 -22.14
C ARG A 48 -5.58 -13.99 -22.18
N PHE A 49 -5.27 -13.38 -21.04
CA PHE A 49 -4.28 -12.30 -21.00
C PHE A 49 -2.85 -12.83 -20.81
N HIS A 50 -2.70 -14.13 -20.53
CA HIS A 50 -1.38 -14.70 -20.31
C HIS A 50 -0.51 -14.52 -21.58
N GLY A 51 0.70 -13.99 -21.41
CA GLY A 51 1.62 -13.74 -22.51
C GLY A 51 1.45 -12.40 -23.21
N ARG A 52 0.42 -11.61 -22.88
CA ARG A 52 0.22 -10.31 -23.48
C ARG A 52 1.13 -9.29 -22.82
N THR A 53 1.46 -8.24 -23.56
CA THR A 53 2.32 -7.18 -23.02
C THR A 53 1.54 -6.27 -22.10
N THR A 54 2.08 -6.03 -20.91
CA THR A 54 1.47 -5.11 -19.94
C THR A 54 1.90 -3.69 -20.23
N ALA A 55 1.31 -2.72 -19.50
CA ALA A 55 1.60 -1.32 -19.72
C ALA A 55 3.07 -0.95 -19.44
N ASN A 56 3.76 -1.69 -18.56
CA ASN A 56 5.18 -1.43 -18.31
C ASN A 56 6.12 -2.12 -19.31
N GLY A 57 5.55 -2.83 -20.28
CA GLY A 57 6.35 -3.46 -21.34
C GLY A 57 6.71 -4.92 -21.11
N GLU A 58 6.46 -5.47 -19.92
CA GLU A 58 6.76 -6.88 -19.70
C GLU A 58 5.59 -7.74 -20.12
N LYS A 59 5.84 -9.03 -20.31
CA LYS A 59 4.78 -9.95 -20.66
C LYS A 59 4.03 -10.37 -19.39
N PHE A 60 2.70 -10.35 -19.47
CA PHE A 60 1.88 -10.79 -18.35
C PHE A 60 2.06 -12.29 -18.13
N ASN A 61 2.36 -12.65 -16.88
CA ASN A 61 2.44 -14.04 -16.46
C ASN A 61 1.40 -14.26 -15.36
N MET A 62 0.40 -15.06 -15.66
CA MET A 62 -0.70 -15.34 -14.73
C MET A 62 -0.22 -16.03 -13.44
N ASN A 63 0.99 -16.58 -13.44
CA ASN A 63 1.54 -17.27 -12.28
C ASN A 63 2.45 -16.41 -11.43
N SER A 64 2.67 -15.16 -11.81
CA SER A 64 3.48 -14.21 -11.03
C SER A 64 2.60 -13.37 -10.11
N MET A 65 3.18 -12.84 -9.04
CA MET A 65 2.45 -11.99 -8.10
C MET A 65 2.49 -10.55 -8.57
N THR A 66 1.62 -10.23 -9.51
CA THR A 66 1.53 -8.90 -10.12
C THR A 66 0.11 -8.40 -10.19
N ALA A 67 -0.05 -7.11 -10.45
CA ALA A 67 -1.36 -6.49 -10.53
C ALA A 67 -1.35 -5.23 -11.38
N ALA A 68 -2.54 -4.82 -11.81
CA ALA A 68 -2.77 -3.54 -12.45
C ALA A 68 -3.36 -2.56 -11.43
N HIS A 69 -2.89 -1.33 -11.46
CA HIS A 69 -3.43 -0.24 -10.65
C HIS A 69 -3.43 1.03 -11.49
N LYS A 70 -4.41 1.91 -11.23
CA LYS A 70 -4.59 3.10 -12.07
C LYS A 70 -3.45 4.09 -12.00
N THR A 71 -2.86 4.28 -10.83
CA THR A 71 -1.95 5.40 -10.61
C THR A 71 -0.64 5.04 -9.93
N LEU A 72 -0.56 3.96 -9.16
CA LEU A 72 0.69 3.63 -8.47
C LEU A 72 1.82 3.39 -9.48
N PRO A 73 3.02 3.88 -9.21
CA PRO A 73 4.14 3.68 -10.13
C PRO A 73 4.41 2.21 -10.38
N PHE A 74 4.86 1.88 -11.58
CA PHE A 74 5.29 0.52 -11.89
C PHE A 74 6.41 0.11 -10.95
N GLY A 75 6.38 -1.13 -10.48
CA GLY A 75 7.33 -1.64 -9.52
C GLY A 75 6.91 -1.47 -8.07
N THR A 76 5.88 -0.68 -7.81
CA THR A 76 5.36 -0.52 -6.44
C THR A 76 4.88 -1.86 -5.92
N LYS A 77 5.23 -2.18 -4.69
CA LYS A 77 4.75 -3.39 -4.03
C LYS A 77 3.60 -3.04 -3.10
N VAL A 78 2.54 -3.81 -3.22
CA VAL A 78 1.30 -3.56 -2.51
C VAL A 78 0.86 -4.84 -1.83
N ARG A 79 0.55 -4.75 -0.54
CA ARG A 79 -0.12 -5.85 0.15
C ARG A 79 -1.61 -5.72 -0.08
N VAL A 80 -2.20 -6.75 -0.64
CA VAL A 80 -3.64 -6.82 -0.91
C VAL A 80 -4.24 -7.79 0.08
N THR A 81 -5.17 -7.31 0.89
CA THR A 81 -5.84 -8.12 1.90
C THR A 81 -7.31 -8.30 1.55
N ASN A 82 -7.76 -9.55 1.46
CA ASN A 82 -9.16 -9.86 1.24
C ASN A 82 -9.90 -9.64 2.57
N GLN A 83 -10.80 -8.68 2.59
CA GLN A 83 -11.49 -8.29 3.82
C GLN A 83 -12.38 -9.39 4.36
N ARG A 84 -12.84 -10.30 3.51
CA ARG A 84 -13.77 -11.34 3.94
C ARG A 84 -13.08 -12.45 4.73
N ASN A 85 -11.87 -12.82 4.35
CA ASN A 85 -11.17 -13.94 4.97
C ASN A 85 -9.84 -13.57 5.62
N GLY A 86 -9.40 -12.32 5.48
CA GLY A 86 -8.16 -11.86 6.09
C GLY A 86 -6.88 -12.31 5.37
N LYS A 87 -6.99 -13.07 4.29
CA LYS A 87 -5.81 -13.52 3.55
C LYS A 87 -5.20 -12.36 2.78
N SER A 88 -3.88 -12.35 2.68
CA SER A 88 -3.18 -11.28 1.97
C SER A 88 -2.08 -11.82 1.07
N VAL A 89 -1.67 -10.97 0.12
CA VAL A 89 -0.59 -11.28 -0.79
C VAL A 89 0.09 -9.95 -1.15
N VAL A 90 1.39 -9.98 -1.37
CA VAL A 90 2.12 -8.81 -1.87
C VAL A 90 2.29 -8.97 -3.38
N VAL A 91 1.89 -7.94 -4.11
CA VAL A 91 1.99 -7.93 -5.57
C VAL A 91 2.84 -6.74 -6.02
N ARG A 92 3.38 -6.85 -7.23
CA ARG A 92 4.13 -5.78 -7.87
C ARG A 92 3.25 -5.18 -8.97
N ILE A 93 3.12 -3.86 -8.99
CA ILE A 93 2.32 -3.19 -10.01
C ILE A 93 3.11 -3.16 -11.32
N ASN A 94 2.54 -3.71 -12.37
CA ASN A 94 3.17 -3.74 -13.68
C ASN A 94 2.23 -3.36 -14.82
N ASP A 95 1.01 -2.95 -14.51
CA ASP A 95 0.02 -2.65 -15.53
C ASP A 95 -0.88 -1.52 -15.07
N ARG A 96 -1.68 -0.99 -15.99
CA ARG A 96 -2.64 0.09 -15.73
C ARG A 96 -4.07 -0.41 -15.83
N GLY A 97 -4.92 0.16 -15.02
CA GLY A 97 -6.31 -0.22 -14.85
C GLY A 97 -6.54 -0.69 -13.43
N PRO A 98 -7.72 -1.21 -13.14
CA PRO A 98 -8.90 -1.35 -14.01
C PRO A 98 -9.64 -0.03 -14.20
N TYR A 99 -10.30 0.13 -15.34
CA TYR A 99 -10.98 1.39 -15.66
C TYR A 99 -12.50 1.28 -15.57
N ALA A 100 -13.01 0.15 -15.17
CA ALA A 100 -14.45 -0.07 -15.15
C ALA A 100 -14.92 -0.59 -13.80
N GLY A 101 -16.19 -0.37 -13.51
CA GLY A 101 -16.87 -1.03 -12.40
C GLY A 101 -16.45 -0.62 -11.01
N GLY A 102 -15.80 0.51 -10.82
CA GLY A 102 -15.39 0.94 -9.48
C GLY A 102 -14.31 0.07 -8.84
N ARG A 103 -13.66 -0.77 -9.62
CA ARG A 103 -12.59 -1.62 -9.12
C ARG A 103 -11.33 -0.81 -8.91
N VAL A 104 -10.52 -1.20 -7.94
CA VAL A 104 -9.29 -0.48 -7.61
C VAL A 104 -8.04 -1.24 -8.03
N ILE A 105 -8.13 -2.55 -8.23
CA ILE A 105 -6.96 -3.35 -8.59
C ILE A 105 -7.42 -4.60 -9.36
N ASP A 106 -6.61 -5.01 -10.34
CA ASP A 106 -6.78 -6.29 -11.02
C ASP A 106 -5.56 -7.13 -10.73
N LEU A 107 -5.76 -8.30 -10.14
CA LEU A 107 -4.68 -9.19 -9.73
C LEU A 107 -4.37 -10.21 -10.82
N SER A 108 -3.15 -10.74 -10.80
CA SER A 108 -2.88 -11.96 -11.53
C SER A 108 -3.69 -13.10 -10.93
N LYS A 109 -3.90 -14.18 -11.70
CA LYS A 109 -4.62 -15.34 -11.18
C LYS A 109 -3.94 -15.93 -9.95
N ALA A 110 -2.62 -16.02 -9.97
CA ALA A 110 -1.87 -16.56 -8.85
C ALA A 110 -2.09 -15.73 -7.57
N ALA A 111 -2.07 -14.39 -7.71
CA ALA A 111 -2.31 -13.52 -6.56
C ALA A 111 -3.74 -13.67 -6.05
N ALA A 112 -4.71 -13.72 -6.94
CA ALA A 112 -6.11 -13.91 -6.57
C ALA A 112 -6.33 -15.24 -5.85
N SER A 113 -5.64 -16.29 -6.30
CA SER A 113 -5.70 -17.59 -5.65
C SER A 113 -5.18 -17.53 -4.22
N LYS A 114 -4.10 -16.77 -3.99
CA LYS A 114 -3.51 -16.65 -2.66
C LYS A 114 -4.46 -16.02 -1.65
N ILE A 115 -5.34 -15.15 -2.09
CA ILE A 115 -6.30 -14.51 -1.19
C ILE A 115 -7.70 -15.09 -1.29
N GLY A 116 -7.84 -16.23 -1.97
CA GLY A 116 -9.08 -16.99 -1.95
C GLY A 116 -10.25 -16.36 -2.69
N MET A 117 -10.00 -15.65 -3.80
CA MET A 117 -11.08 -14.99 -4.53
C MET A 117 -11.36 -15.58 -5.93
N ILE A 118 -10.78 -16.73 -6.24
CA ILE A 118 -10.94 -17.28 -7.59
C ILE A 118 -12.41 -17.58 -7.91
N GLN A 119 -13.12 -18.22 -7.02
CA GLN A 119 -14.49 -18.60 -7.30
C GLN A 119 -15.44 -17.41 -7.33
N SER A 120 -15.26 -16.46 -6.46
CA SER A 120 -16.11 -15.28 -6.44
C SER A 120 -15.81 -14.33 -7.60
N GLY A 121 -14.58 -14.36 -8.12
CA GLY A 121 -14.16 -13.46 -9.20
C GLY A 121 -13.85 -12.06 -8.76
N THR A 122 -14.40 -11.60 -7.67
CA THR A 122 -14.18 -10.27 -7.10
C THR A 122 -14.09 -10.39 -5.58
N ALA A 123 -13.52 -9.40 -4.95
CA ALA A 123 -13.45 -9.33 -3.50
C ALA A 123 -13.27 -7.89 -3.05
N ARG A 124 -13.79 -7.57 -1.87
CA ARG A 124 -13.44 -6.30 -1.22
C ARG A 124 -12.06 -6.47 -0.61
N VAL A 125 -11.18 -5.57 -0.93
CA VAL A 125 -9.79 -5.65 -0.47
C VAL A 125 -9.33 -4.34 0.16
N THR A 126 -8.29 -4.45 0.98
CA THR A 126 -7.53 -3.31 1.47
C THR A 126 -6.17 -3.34 0.80
N LEU A 127 -5.67 -2.18 0.39
CA LEU A 127 -4.39 -2.04 -0.28
C LEU A 127 -3.45 -1.24 0.60
N ASP A 128 -2.28 -1.78 0.87
CA ASP A 128 -1.23 -1.09 1.61
C ASP A 128 0.07 -1.15 0.82
N VAL A 129 0.65 0.02 0.54
CA VAL A 129 1.97 0.06 -0.10
C VAL A 129 3.02 -0.41 0.91
N VAL A 130 3.86 -1.31 0.53
CA VAL A 130 4.87 -1.90 1.42
C VAL A 130 6.29 -1.64 0.97
#